data_3692c0395775b8d5bfe6a35ce2914f8b
#
_entry.id   3692c0395775b8d5bfe6a35ce2914f8b
#
_cell.length_a   1.000
_cell.length_b   1.000
_cell.length_c   1.000
_cell.angle_alpha   90.00
_cell.angle_beta   90.00
_cell.angle_gamma   90.00
#
_symmetry.space_group_name_H-M   'P 1'
#
loop_
_entity.id
_entity.type
_entity.pdbx_description
1 polymer ?
#
loop_
_entity_poly.entity_id
_entity_poly.type
_entity_poly.pdbx_seq_one_letter_code
_entity_poly.pdbx_strand_id
1 'polypeptide(L)'
;MNMQETQQVIRAPGVPDGPPGSFSACKKVGNMVFISGTVAWDANMKPLGGNDAYEQSKIVLGYIKRLMEAAGGCMDDVTRITVFLTDIRHQPAFWKARKEF
;
A
#
# COMPACT_ATOMS: atom_id res chain seq x y z
N MET A 1 10.94 8.93 -26.50
CA MET A 1 11.10 7.88 -25.50
C MET A 1 9.75 7.25 -25.17
N ASN A 2 9.69 5.94 -25.17
CA ASN A 2 8.47 5.22 -24.79
C ASN A 2 8.36 5.19 -23.26
N MET A 3 7.27 5.68 -22.71
CA MET A 3 7.06 5.67 -21.26
C MET A 3 7.10 4.26 -20.66
N GLN A 4 6.72 3.24 -21.43
CA GLN A 4 6.74 1.85 -20.96
C GLN A 4 8.16 1.36 -20.65
N GLU A 5 9.18 1.90 -21.29
CA GLU A 5 10.57 1.51 -21.06
C GLU A 5 11.08 1.95 -19.69
N THR A 6 10.43 2.98 -19.08
CA THR A 6 10.83 3.49 -17.77
C THR A 6 9.90 3.03 -16.65
N GLN A 7 8.85 2.29 -16.98
CA GLN A 7 7.90 1.78 -16.00
C GLN A 7 8.23 0.34 -15.62
N GLN A 8 8.12 0.05 -14.34
CA GLN A 8 8.31 -1.29 -13.80
C GLN A 8 7.17 -1.60 -12.86
N VAL A 9 6.46 -2.70 -13.12
CA VAL A 9 5.45 -3.21 -12.19
C VAL A 9 6.15 -3.86 -11.01
N ILE A 10 5.78 -3.44 -9.81
CA ILE A 10 6.34 -3.97 -8.57
C ILE A 10 5.31 -4.87 -7.91
N ARG A 11 5.76 -6.06 -7.51
CA ARG A 11 4.94 -7.02 -6.77
C ARG A 11 5.73 -7.50 -5.55
N ALA A 12 5.01 -7.85 -4.49
CA ALA A 12 5.60 -8.39 -3.29
C ALA A 12 4.80 -9.61 -2.82
N PRO A 13 5.46 -10.66 -2.33
CA PRO A 13 4.76 -11.83 -1.82
C PRO A 13 3.78 -11.48 -0.72
N GLY A 14 2.57 -12.03 -0.80
CA GLY A 14 1.54 -11.81 0.21
C GLY A 14 0.81 -10.48 0.12
N VAL A 15 1.18 -9.62 -0.84
CA VAL A 15 0.49 -8.35 -1.08
C VAL A 15 -0.47 -8.52 -2.26
N PRO A 16 -1.77 -8.25 -2.07
CA PRO A 16 -2.73 -8.32 -3.18
C PRO A 16 -2.35 -7.38 -4.31
N ASP A 17 -2.48 -7.86 -5.55
CA ASP A 17 -2.27 -7.06 -6.75
C ASP A 17 -3.62 -6.66 -7.33
N GLY A 18 -3.61 -5.72 -8.27
CA GLY A 18 -4.83 -5.35 -8.99
C GLY A 18 -5.34 -6.48 -9.88
N PRO A 19 -6.64 -6.48 -10.21
CA PRO A 19 -7.18 -7.46 -11.14
C PRO A 19 -6.47 -7.37 -12.49
N PRO A 20 -6.24 -8.52 -13.17
CA PRO A 20 -5.59 -8.52 -14.47
C PRO A 20 -6.27 -7.56 -15.45
N GLY A 21 -5.48 -6.73 -16.14
CA GLY A 21 -6.00 -5.80 -17.13
C GLY A 21 -6.64 -4.54 -16.54
N SER A 22 -6.67 -4.38 -15.21
CA SER A 22 -7.28 -3.24 -14.53
C SER A 22 -6.23 -2.22 -14.07
N PHE A 23 -5.49 -2.57 -13.02
CA PHE A 23 -4.43 -1.70 -12.49
C PHE A 23 -3.37 -2.54 -11.80
N SER A 24 -2.23 -1.94 -11.52
CA SER A 24 -1.16 -2.55 -10.73
C SER A 24 -1.18 -1.99 -9.33
N ALA A 25 -0.89 -2.82 -8.33
CA ALA A 25 -0.78 -2.37 -6.94
C ALA A 25 0.35 -1.35 -6.77
N CYS A 26 1.42 -1.51 -7.53
CA CYS A 26 2.60 -0.65 -7.40
C CYS A 26 3.34 -0.56 -8.73
N LYS A 27 3.80 0.65 -9.06
CA LYS A 27 4.68 0.89 -10.20
C LYS A 27 5.85 1.76 -9.80
N LYS A 28 7.00 1.47 -10.37
CA LYS A 28 8.19 2.31 -10.25
C LYS A 28 8.45 2.97 -11.59
N VAL A 29 8.61 4.28 -11.59
CA VAL A 29 8.91 5.08 -12.77
C VAL A 29 10.18 5.86 -12.48
N GLY A 30 11.29 5.47 -13.11
CA GLY A 30 12.59 6.02 -12.73
C GLY A 30 12.90 5.72 -11.27
N ASN A 31 13.07 6.76 -10.46
CA ASN A 31 13.30 6.63 -9.02
C ASN A 31 12.05 6.96 -8.19
N MET A 32 10.89 7.03 -8.81
CA MET A 32 9.62 7.30 -8.10
C MET A 32 8.78 6.05 -8.04
N VAL A 33 8.12 5.85 -6.89
CA VAL A 33 7.26 4.69 -6.65
C VAL A 33 5.84 5.19 -6.40
N PHE A 34 4.89 4.61 -7.11
CA PHE A 34 3.48 4.94 -7.00
C PHE A 34 2.72 3.70 -6.56
N ILE A 35 2.04 3.81 -5.42
CA ILE A 35 1.25 2.72 -4.85
C ILE A 35 -0.22 3.09 -4.99
N SER A 36 -0.99 2.19 -5.58
CA SER A 36 -2.42 2.35 -5.75
C SER A 36 -3.14 2.33 -4.40
N GLY A 37 -4.42 2.71 -4.41
CA GLY A 37 -5.23 2.64 -3.20
C GLY A 37 -5.16 1.26 -2.58
N THR A 38 -4.85 1.21 -1.29
CA THR A 38 -4.58 -0.01 -0.55
C THR A 38 -5.59 -0.17 0.57
N VAL A 39 -6.19 -1.34 0.66
CA VAL A 39 -7.17 -1.67 1.69
C VAL A 39 -6.74 -2.95 2.40
N ALA A 40 -7.31 -3.17 3.59
CA ALA A 40 -7.01 -4.36 4.38
C ALA A 40 -7.80 -5.55 3.86
N TRP A 41 -7.43 -6.05 2.69
CA TRP A 41 -8.03 -7.21 2.04
C TRP A 41 -6.96 -8.26 1.77
N ASP A 42 -7.39 -9.53 1.70
CA ASP A 42 -6.48 -10.60 1.25
C ASP A 42 -6.50 -10.71 -0.28
N ALA A 43 -5.76 -11.68 -0.83
CA ALA A 43 -5.66 -11.89 -2.27
C ALA A 43 -6.99 -12.30 -2.91
N ASN A 44 -7.96 -12.76 -2.12
CA ASN A 44 -9.29 -13.16 -2.57
C ASN A 44 -10.32 -12.03 -2.35
N MET A 45 -9.86 -10.81 -2.10
CA MET A 45 -10.70 -9.62 -1.87
C MET A 45 -11.58 -9.75 -0.62
N LYS A 46 -11.16 -10.57 0.35
CA LYS A 46 -11.86 -10.68 1.63
C LYS A 46 -11.30 -9.68 2.62
N PRO A 47 -12.18 -8.91 3.30
CA PRO A 47 -11.73 -7.95 4.31
C PRO A 47 -11.00 -8.63 5.47
N LEU A 48 -9.96 -7.97 5.95
CA LEU A 48 -9.18 -8.39 7.10
C LEU A 48 -9.25 -7.32 8.20
N GLY A 49 -8.92 -7.72 9.43
CA GLY A 49 -8.88 -6.80 10.57
C GLY A 49 -10.24 -6.48 11.19
N GLY A 50 -11.32 -7.09 10.71
CA GLY A 50 -12.67 -6.88 11.25
C GLY A 50 -13.06 -5.41 11.26
N ASN A 51 -13.60 -4.94 12.38
CA ASN A 51 -13.98 -3.54 12.58
C ASN A 51 -12.91 -2.73 13.32
N ASP A 52 -11.70 -3.26 13.45
CA ASP A 52 -10.61 -2.63 14.18
C ASP A 52 -9.77 -1.77 13.23
N ALA A 53 -9.89 -0.46 13.35
CA ALA A 53 -9.15 0.48 12.51
C ALA A 53 -7.65 0.38 12.71
N TYR A 54 -7.17 0.07 13.90
CA TYR A 54 -5.75 -0.13 14.16
C TYR A 54 -5.21 -1.36 13.43
N GLU A 55 -5.91 -2.49 13.52
CA GLU A 55 -5.51 -3.72 12.83
C GLU A 55 -5.56 -3.54 11.32
N GLN A 56 -6.61 -2.90 10.78
CA GLN A 56 -6.70 -2.60 9.36
C GLN A 56 -5.54 -1.70 8.91
N SER A 57 -5.20 -0.70 9.70
CA SER A 57 -4.09 0.21 9.39
C SER A 57 -2.75 -0.52 9.38
N LYS A 58 -2.52 -1.43 10.31
CA LYS A 58 -1.29 -2.23 10.34
C LYS A 58 -1.15 -3.11 9.10
N ILE A 59 -2.25 -3.70 8.66
CA ILE A 59 -2.24 -4.54 7.45
C ILE A 59 -1.90 -3.69 6.22
N VAL A 60 -2.56 -2.56 6.06
CA VAL A 60 -2.32 -1.66 4.92
C VAL A 60 -0.89 -1.14 4.92
N LEU A 61 -0.40 -0.64 6.06
CA LEU A 61 0.96 -0.14 6.16
C LEU A 61 1.99 -1.25 5.95
N GLY A 62 1.68 -2.46 6.37
CA GLY A 62 2.51 -3.63 6.09
C GLY A 62 2.61 -3.94 4.59
N TYR A 63 1.51 -3.82 3.86
CA TYR A 63 1.52 -3.97 2.41
C TYR A 63 2.38 -2.89 1.75
N ILE A 64 2.22 -1.63 2.15
CA ILE A 64 3.01 -0.52 1.64
C ILE A 64 4.51 -0.77 1.90
N LYS A 65 4.85 -1.20 3.10
CA LYS A 65 6.24 -1.51 3.45
C LYS A 65 6.83 -2.56 2.52
N ARG A 66 6.11 -3.65 2.29
CA ARG A 66 6.61 -4.73 1.43
C ARG A 66 6.75 -4.29 -0.02
N LEU A 67 5.84 -3.47 -0.52
CA LEU A 67 5.94 -2.93 -1.88
C LEU A 67 7.12 -1.97 -2.01
N MET A 68 7.35 -1.11 -1.01
CA MET A 68 8.49 -0.20 -1.01
C MET A 68 9.82 -0.98 -1.01
N GLU A 69 9.91 -2.02 -0.19
CA GLU A 69 11.11 -2.86 -0.15
C GLU A 69 11.32 -3.62 -1.47
N ALA A 70 10.25 -4.12 -2.08
CA ALA A 70 10.32 -4.77 -3.37
C ALA A 70 10.76 -3.81 -4.48
N ALA A 71 10.47 -2.53 -4.34
CA ALA A 71 10.89 -1.49 -5.26
C ALA A 71 12.33 -1.00 -5.01
N GLY A 72 12.98 -1.49 -3.97
CA GLY A 72 14.35 -1.11 -3.62
C GLY A 72 14.46 0.02 -2.62
N GLY A 73 13.35 0.44 -2.01
CA GLY A 73 13.32 1.48 -1.00
C GLY A 73 12.95 0.96 0.38
N CYS A 74 12.51 1.87 1.23
CA CYS A 74 12.03 1.54 2.58
C CYS A 74 10.97 2.55 3.02
N MET A 75 10.40 2.34 4.20
CA MET A 75 9.34 3.23 4.70
C MET A 75 9.81 4.68 4.88
N ASP A 76 11.09 4.90 5.17
CA ASP A 76 11.63 6.26 5.29
C ASP A 76 11.61 7.03 3.97
N ASP A 77 11.49 6.34 2.85
CA ASP A 77 11.40 6.95 1.52
C ASP A 77 9.98 7.42 1.17
N VAL A 78 8.99 7.10 1.99
CA VAL A 78 7.61 7.50 1.76
C VAL A 78 7.48 9.00 2.05
N THR A 79 7.09 9.76 1.02
CA THR A 79 7.00 11.21 1.12
C THR A 79 5.58 11.69 1.40
N ARG A 80 4.57 10.91 1.01
CA ARG A 80 3.18 11.32 1.16
C ARG A 80 2.26 10.11 1.21
N ILE A 81 1.31 10.16 2.14
CA ILE A 81 0.20 9.20 2.22
C ILE A 81 -1.10 9.99 2.34
N THR A 82 -2.10 9.58 1.58
CA THR A 82 -3.47 10.06 1.75
C THR A 82 -4.29 8.94 2.39
N VAL A 83 -4.97 9.25 3.47
CA VAL A 83 -5.75 8.28 4.25
C VAL A 83 -7.20 8.66 4.22
N PHE A 84 -8.06 7.71 3.82
CA PHE A 84 -9.50 7.87 3.86
C PHE A 84 -10.06 6.99 4.98
N LEU A 85 -10.81 7.59 5.87
CA LEU A 85 -11.46 6.92 7.00
C LEU A 85 -12.97 7.07 6.88
N THR A 86 -13.71 6.02 7.18
CA THR A 86 -15.17 6.09 7.23
C THR A 86 -15.67 6.83 8.49
N ASP A 87 -14.83 6.89 9.51
CA ASP A 87 -15.11 7.57 10.77
C ASP A 87 -13.84 8.28 11.23
N ILE A 88 -13.87 9.61 11.30
CA ILE A 88 -12.70 10.41 11.68
C ILE A 88 -12.23 10.11 13.11
N ARG A 89 -13.10 9.55 13.96
CA ARG A 89 -12.71 9.15 15.31
C ARG A 89 -11.68 8.02 15.33
N HIS A 90 -11.47 7.35 14.19
CA HIS A 90 -10.45 6.31 14.04
C HIS A 90 -9.07 6.87 13.71
N GLN A 91 -8.91 8.18 13.56
CA GLN A 91 -7.62 8.79 13.24
C GLN A 91 -6.52 8.45 14.26
N PRO A 92 -6.79 8.48 15.59
CA PRO A 92 -5.78 8.06 16.56
C PRO A 92 -5.32 6.61 16.39
N ALA A 93 -6.23 5.72 16.00
CA ALA A 93 -5.87 4.32 15.74
C ALA A 93 -4.90 4.20 14.56
N PHE A 94 -5.14 4.94 13.49
CA PHE A 94 -4.23 5.00 12.35
C PHE A 94 -2.86 5.58 12.76
N TRP A 95 -2.85 6.66 13.52
CA TRP A 95 -1.60 7.25 13.99
C TRP A 95 -0.78 6.30 14.86
N LYS A 96 -1.45 5.53 15.71
CA LYS A 96 -0.79 4.51 16.52
C LYS A 96 -0.13 3.45 15.64
N ALA A 97 -0.84 2.95 14.64
CA ALA A 97 -0.31 1.98 13.70
C ALA A 97 0.88 2.56 12.93
N ARG A 98 0.75 3.81 12.44
CA ARG A 98 1.80 4.45 11.65
C ARG A 98 3.12 4.55 12.40
N LYS A 99 3.08 4.78 13.70
CA LYS A 99 4.30 4.88 14.52
C LYS A 99 5.09 3.58 14.59
N GLU A 100 4.49 2.46 14.23
CA GLU A 100 5.15 1.15 14.24
C GLU A 100 5.89 0.86 12.91
N PHE A 101 5.80 1.79 11.96
CA PHE A 101 6.43 1.64 10.63
C PHE A 101 7.41 2.81 10.31
#